data_f3050c29c0ea966c27a277166184cb74
#
_entry.id   f3050c29c0ea966c27a277166184cb74
#
_cell.length_a   1.000
_cell.length_b   1.000
_cell.length_c   1.000
_cell.angle_alpha   90.00
_cell.angle_beta   90.00
_cell.angle_gamma   90.00
#
_symmetry.space_group_name_H-M   'P 1'
#
loop_
_entity.id
_entity.type
_entity.pdbx_description
1 polymer ?
#
loop_
_entity_poly.entity_id
_entity_poly.type
_entity_poly.pdbx_seq_one_letter_code
_entity_poly.pdbx_strand_id
1 'polypeptide(L)'
;MTQLENLNRALAVIEASLEGDVDYGAAARAAGCSRYQLERMFPYLANESLAEYVRRRKMTRAASDLLDRDARVIDVALRYGYDSPT
;
A
#
# COMPACT_ATOMS: atom_id res chain seq x y z
N MET A 1 -20.74 -10.97 -2.19
CA MET A 1 -19.31 -11.02 -2.55
C MET A 1 -18.52 -11.75 -1.48
N THR A 2 -17.49 -12.48 -1.90
CA THR A 2 -16.64 -13.21 -0.98
C THR A 2 -15.66 -12.27 -0.29
N GLN A 3 -15.07 -12.72 0.83
CA GLN A 3 -14.03 -11.97 1.51
C GLN A 3 -12.82 -11.75 0.61
N LEU A 4 -12.48 -12.75 -0.24
CA LEU A 4 -11.34 -12.61 -1.15
C LEU A 4 -11.61 -11.54 -2.22
N GLU A 5 -12.82 -11.47 -2.75
CA GLU A 5 -13.18 -10.43 -3.70
C GLU A 5 -13.10 -9.05 -3.05
N ASN A 6 -13.59 -8.93 -1.82
CA ASN A 6 -13.53 -7.67 -1.08
C ASN A 6 -12.09 -7.27 -0.79
N LEU A 7 -11.26 -8.23 -0.39
CA LEU A 7 -9.83 -7.99 -0.17
C LEU A 7 -9.16 -7.51 -1.45
N ASN A 8 -9.44 -8.15 -2.58
CA ASN A 8 -8.86 -7.76 -3.86
C ASN A 8 -9.24 -6.34 -4.26
N ARG A 9 -10.45 -5.90 -3.94
CA ARG A 9 -10.88 -4.52 -4.18
C ARG A 9 -10.09 -3.53 -3.33
N ALA A 10 -9.90 -3.87 -2.05
CA ALA A 10 -9.07 -3.04 -1.17
C ALA A 10 -7.63 -2.96 -1.66
N LEU A 11 -7.07 -4.10 -2.10
CA LEU A 11 -5.70 -4.15 -2.62
C LEU A 11 -5.54 -3.30 -3.87
N ALA A 12 -6.53 -3.29 -4.75
CA ALA A 12 -6.49 -2.46 -5.96
C ALA A 12 -6.40 -0.97 -5.61
N VAL A 13 -7.16 -0.53 -4.60
CA VAL A 13 -7.12 0.86 -4.14
C VAL A 13 -5.76 1.18 -3.52
N ILE A 14 -5.23 0.28 -2.71
CA ILE A 14 -3.92 0.44 -2.08
C ILE A 14 -2.83 0.55 -3.14
N GLU A 15 -2.82 -0.35 -4.11
CA GLU A 15 -1.81 -0.35 -5.18
C GLU A 15 -1.87 0.94 -6.01
N ALA A 16 -3.06 1.48 -6.23
CA ALA A 16 -3.22 2.72 -6.97
C ALA A 16 -2.72 3.95 -6.21
N SER A 17 -2.57 3.86 -4.89
CA SER A 17 -2.16 4.98 -4.04
C SER A 17 -0.83 4.74 -3.31
N LEU A 18 0.01 3.84 -3.81
CA LEU A 18 1.30 3.57 -3.18
C LEU A 18 2.27 4.74 -3.28
N GLU A 19 2.13 5.59 -4.30
CA GLU A 19 2.90 6.82 -4.37
C GLU A 19 2.28 7.83 -3.40
N GLY A 20 3.05 8.32 -2.44
CA GLY A 20 2.55 9.20 -1.40
C GLY A 20 1.85 8.46 -0.28
N ASP A 21 0.73 9.00 0.18
CA ASP A 21 -0.03 8.42 1.30
C ASP A 21 -1.12 7.49 0.78
N VAL A 22 -1.14 6.27 1.33
CA VAL A 22 -2.18 5.31 0.98
C VAL A 22 -3.52 5.75 1.56
N ASP A 23 -4.56 5.72 0.75
CA ASP A 23 -5.92 6.06 1.18
C ASP A 23 -6.59 4.82 1.77
N TYR A 24 -6.36 4.60 3.06
CA TYR A 24 -6.93 3.45 3.78
C TYR A 24 -8.45 3.52 3.87
N GLY A 25 -8.99 4.73 3.95
CA GLY A 25 -10.44 4.91 3.97
C GLY A 25 -11.09 4.44 2.67
N ALA A 26 -10.51 4.82 1.54
CA ALA A 26 -11.01 4.40 0.23
C ALA A 26 -10.86 2.88 0.06
N ALA A 27 -9.76 2.30 0.54
CA ALA A 27 -9.55 0.85 0.48
C ALA A 27 -10.62 0.11 1.28
N ALA A 28 -10.92 0.59 2.48
CA ALA A 28 -11.96 0.00 3.32
C ALA A 28 -13.34 0.11 2.68
N ARG A 29 -13.67 1.27 2.11
CA ARG A 29 -14.94 1.46 1.41
C ARG A 29 -15.06 0.50 0.22
N ALA A 30 -13.97 0.30 -0.52
CA ALA A 30 -13.96 -0.64 -1.64
C ALA A 30 -14.20 -2.08 -1.18
N ALA A 31 -13.73 -2.41 0.01
CA ALA A 31 -13.95 -3.72 0.62
C ALA A 31 -15.31 -3.84 1.33
N GLY A 32 -16.07 -2.76 1.41
CA GLY A 32 -17.37 -2.76 2.08
C GLY A 32 -17.29 -2.81 3.60
N CYS A 33 -16.24 -2.28 4.19
CA CYS A 33 -16.04 -2.32 5.63
C CYS A 33 -15.39 -1.03 6.14
N SER A 34 -15.24 -0.91 7.46
CA SER A 34 -14.52 0.18 8.06
C SER A 34 -13.02 -0.07 8.00
N ARG A 35 -12.24 1.00 8.15
CA ARG A 35 -10.77 0.88 8.23
C ARG A 35 -10.36 -0.06 9.36
N TYR A 36 -11.01 0.06 10.51
CA TYR A 36 -10.73 -0.81 11.65
C TYR A 36 -10.95 -2.28 11.30
N GLN A 37 -12.07 -2.58 10.63
CA GLN A 37 -12.37 -3.95 10.22
C GLN A 37 -11.35 -4.46 9.19
N LEU A 38 -10.96 -3.61 8.25
CA LEU A 38 -9.96 -3.99 7.24
C LEU A 38 -8.62 -4.32 7.93
N GLU A 39 -8.18 -3.48 8.85
CA GLU A 39 -6.93 -3.71 9.57
C GLU A 39 -6.98 -4.99 10.42
N ARG A 40 -8.13 -5.31 11.00
CA ARG A 40 -8.29 -6.52 11.79
C ARG A 40 -8.34 -7.78 10.94
N MET A 41 -9.01 -7.72 9.79
CA MET A 41 -9.16 -8.89 8.91
C MET A 41 -7.88 -9.19 8.13
N PHE A 42 -7.11 -8.18 7.82
CA PHE A 42 -6.00 -8.29 6.87
C PHE A 42 -4.99 -9.38 7.24
N PRO A 43 -4.52 -9.46 8.50
CA PRO A 43 -3.54 -10.50 8.86
C PRO A 43 -4.03 -11.92 8.64
N TYR A 44 -5.33 -12.16 8.82
CA TYR A 44 -5.90 -13.50 8.63
C TYR A 44 -5.93 -13.92 7.17
N LEU A 45 -6.08 -12.95 6.27
CA LEU A 45 -6.21 -13.22 4.84
C LEU A 45 -4.87 -13.12 4.10
N ALA A 46 -3.98 -12.25 4.55
CA ALA A 46 -2.73 -11.94 3.87
C ALA A 46 -1.48 -12.38 4.63
N ASN A 47 -1.64 -12.89 5.84
CA ASN A 47 -0.54 -13.37 6.69
C ASN A 47 0.48 -12.28 7.05
N GLU A 48 0.08 -11.02 6.98
CA GLU A 48 0.86 -9.88 7.44
C GLU A 48 -0.08 -8.73 7.74
N SER A 49 0.35 -7.77 8.55
CA SER A 49 -0.49 -6.61 8.84
C SER A 49 -0.64 -5.73 7.60
N LEU A 50 -1.70 -4.93 7.57
CA LEU A 50 -1.92 -3.98 6.49
C LEU A 50 -0.76 -3.00 6.35
N ALA A 51 -0.24 -2.50 7.47
CA ALA A 51 0.90 -1.58 7.46
C ALA A 51 2.16 -2.23 6.90
N GLU A 52 2.42 -3.49 7.26
CA GLU A 52 3.56 -4.24 6.75
C GLU A 52 3.42 -4.49 5.24
N TYR A 53 2.22 -4.84 4.80
CA TYR A 53 1.94 -5.02 3.38
C TYR A 53 2.26 -3.74 2.59
N VAL A 54 1.74 -2.61 3.05
CA VAL A 54 1.94 -1.32 2.38
C VAL A 54 3.43 -0.96 2.33
N ARG A 55 4.12 -1.11 3.46
CA ARG A 55 5.57 -0.83 3.52
C ARG A 55 6.34 -1.70 2.54
N ARG A 56 6.05 -2.99 2.52
CA ARG A 56 6.72 -3.94 1.63
C ARG A 56 6.46 -3.60 0.16
N ARG A 57 5.23 -3.27 -0.19
CA ARG A 57 4.89 -2.92 -1.56
C ARG A 57 5.53 -1.60 -2.01
N LYS A 58 5.58 -0.61 -1.12
CA LYS A 58 6.29 0.65 -1.41
C LYS A 58 7.78 0.39 -1.66
N MET A 59 8.40 -0.41 -0.82
CA MET A 59 9.83 -0.75 -0.98
C MET A 59 10.09 -1.50 -2.28
N THR A 60 9.23 -2.44 -2.63
CA THR A 60 9.36 -3.21 -3.88
C THR A 60 9.27 -2.29 -5.09
N ARG A 61 8.29 -1.38 -5.10
CA ARG A 61 8.12 -0.47 -6.22
C ARG A 61 9.23 0.57 -6.27
N ALA A 62 9.68 1.07 -5.12
CA ALA A 62 10.81 1.99 -5.05
C ALA A 62 12.09 1.34 -5.60
N ALA A 63 12.34 0.08 -5.23
CA ALA A 63 13.48 -0.64 -5.75
C ALA A 63 13.42 -0.80 -7.27
N SER A 64 12.22 -1.10 -7.80
CA SER A 64 12.02 -1.18 -9.24
C SER A 64 12.30 0.15 -9.93
N ASP A 65 11.81 1.26 -9.36
CA ASP A 65 12.02 2.59 -9.92
C ASP A 65 13.51 2.97 -9.92
N LEU A 66 14.27 2.51 -8.92
CA LEU A 66 15.71 2.78 -8.84
C LEU A 66 16.53 2.05 -9.90
N LEU A 67 15.93 1.09 -10.61
CA LEU A 67 16.60 0.44 -11.74
C LEU A 67 16.66 1.32 -12.98
N ASP A 68 15.85 2.39 -13.02
CA ASP A 68 15.93 3.38 -14.08
C ASP A 68 17.25 4.15 -13.94
N ARG A 69 17.99 4.25 -15.04
CA ARG A 69 19.31 4.91 -15.06
C ARG A 69 19.25 6.38 -14.65
N ASP A 70 18.13 7.01 -14.95
CA ASP A 70 17.96 8.44 -14.67
C ASP A 70 17.31 8.69 -13.30
N ALA A 71 16.96 7.63 -12.57
CA ALA A 71 16.31 7.77 -11.27
C ALA A 71 17.30 8.26 -10.22
N ARG A 72 16.83 9.20 -9.40
CA ARG A 72 17.59 9.70 -8.25
C ARG A 72 16.94 9.17 -6.98
N VAL A 73 17.77 8.73 -6.04
CA VAL A 73 17.30 8.15 -4.77
C VAL A 73 16.35 9.08 -4.05
N ILE A 74 16.68 10.38 -3.98
CA ILE A 74 15.83 11.35 -3.29
C ILE A 74 14.48 11.49 -3.97
N ASP A 75 14.43 11.49 -5.29
CA ASP A 75 13.18 11.62 -6.03
C ASP A 75 12.28 10.40 -5.82
N VAL A 76 12.88 9.19 -5.84
CA VAL A 76 12.13 7.96 -5.61
C VAL A 76 11.61 7.92 -4.18
N ALA A 77 12.43 8.30 -3.21
CA ALA A 77 12.01 8.33 -1.80
C ALA A 77 10.82 9.26 -1.61
N LEU A 78 10.87 10.45 -2.19
CA LEU A 78 9.78 11.43 -2.08
C LEU A 78 8.50 10.92 -2.77
N ARG A 79 8.64 10.22 -3.90
CA ARG A 79 7.49 9.66 -4.62
C ARG A 79 6.67 8.71 -3.75
N TYR A 80 7.33 7.92 -2.91
CA TYR A 80 6.68 6.95 -2.04
C TYR A 80 6.42 7.48 -0.63
N GLY A 81 6.52 8.80 -0.44
CA GLY A 81 6.12 9.44 0.80
C GLY A 81 7.15 9.37 1.92
N TYR A 82 8.39 9.03 1.62
CA TYR A 82 9.46 9.06 2.61
C TYR A 82 10.00 10.47 2.73
N ASP A 83 9.92 11.03 3.93
CA ASP A 83 10.49 12.35 4.20
C ASP A 83 12.00 12.26 4.23
N SER A 84 12.66 13.45 4.15
CA SER A 84 14.08 13.50 4.33
C SER A 84 14.49 12.81 5.63
N PRO A 85 15.56 12.04 5.61
CA PRO A 85 16.06 11.47 6.85
C PRO A 85 16.48 12.57 7.78
N THR A 86 15.99 12.50 8.97
CA THR A 86 16.36 13.41 10.03
C THR A 86 17.16 12.65 11.06
#